data_d44c86af820a8c7ab812410eff308263
#
_entry.id   d44c86af820a8c7ab812410eff308263
#
_cell.length_a   1.000
_cell.length_b   1.000
_cell.length_c   1.000
_cell.angle_alpha   90.00
_cell.angle_beta   90.00
_cell.angle_gamma   90.00
#
_symmetry.space_group_name_H-M   'P 1'
#
loop_
_entity.id
_entity.type
_entity.pdbx_description
1 polymer ?
#
loop_
_entity_poly.entity_id
_entity_poly.type
_entity_poly.pdbx_seq_one_letter_code
_entity_poly.pdbx_strand_id
1 'polypeptide(L)'
;MKLVVGLGNPGTEYENTRHNTGRVIVGIVEKKLGEKKSLPTGRQVKFITPDTFMNNSGKAVAPLVKSKKDLADLVVIYDDVDLPLGKIKISFNRSSGGHNGVQSIIRALKSQEFLRVRVGISPATSKGVAKKPKGEKAMLNFLLGKFKKPELEKLKKVGKTVTEAVETIFSESKEKAMSLYN
;
A
#
# COMPACT_ATOMS: atom_id res chain seq x y z
N MET A 1 -7.91 -6.25 16.27
CA MET A 1 -7.58 -4.85 15.90
C MET A 1 -7.24 -4.86 14.42
N LYS A 2 -7.81 -3.96 13.64
CA LYS A 2 -7.47 -3.84 12.21
C LYS A 2 -6.13 -3.11 12.07
N LEU A 3 -5.27 -3.56 11.16
CA LEU A 3 -3.93 -3.00 10.96
C LEU A 3 -3.75 -2.58 9.50
N VAL A 4 -3.45 -1.31 9.27
CA VAL A 4 -3.14 -0.76 7.94
C VAL A 4 -1.69 -0.28 7.93
N VAL A 5 -0.89 -0.84 7.05
CA VAL A 5 0.55 -0.57 6.92
C VAL A 5 0.83 0.08 5.57
N GLY A 6 1.44 1.26 5.58
CA GLY A 6 1.94 1.93 4.39
C GLY A 6 3.44 1.79 4.23
N LEU A 7 3.89 1.16 3.15
CA LEU A 7 5.31 0.94 2.91
C LEU A 7 6.01 2.18 2.33
N GLY A 8 7.26 2.36 2.73
CA GLY A 8 8.15 3.42 2.27
C GLY A 8 9.39 3.54 3.16
N ASN A 9 10.40 4.24 2.69
CA ASN A 9 11.61 4.54 3.45
C ASN A 9 11.39 5.75 4.38
N PRO A 10 11.95 5.75 5.60
CA PRO A 10 11.98 6.92 6.46
C PRO A 10 12.99 7.97 5.94
N GLY A 11 12.79 9.22 6.33
CA GLY A 11 13.67 10.34 5.97
C GLY A 11 13.06 11.27 4.92
N THR A 12 13.40 12.56 5.04
CA THR A 12 12.86 13.64 4.19
C THR A 12 13.31 13.53 2.73
N GLU A 13 14.47 12.91 2.49
CA GLU A 13 14.99 12.62 1.15
C GLU A 13 14.07 11.69 0.35
N TYR A 14 13.34 10.79 1.02
CA TYR A 14 12.41 9.83 0.41
C TYR A 14 10.97 10.35 0.30
N GLU A 15 10.67 11.51 0.90
CA GLU A 15 9.35 12.11 0.80
C GLU A 15 8.92 12.30 -0.66
N ASN A 16 7.70 11.88 -0.98
CA ASN A 16 7.11 11.95 -2.31
C ASN A 16 7.88 11.17 -3.40
N THR A 17 8.79 10.27 -3.04
CA THR A 17 9.31 9.30 -4.00
C THR A 17 8.23 8.28 -4.36
N ARG A 18 8.34 7.65 -5.53
CA ARG A 18 7.37 6.64 -5.98
C ARG A 18 7.36 5.44 -5.04
N HIS A 19 8.51 5.07 -4.49
CA HIS A 19 8.60 3.97 -3.53
C HIS A 19 7.99 4.29 -2.16
N ASN A 20 7.68 5.55 -1.86
CA ASN A 20 6.99 5.99 -0.65
C ASN A 20 5.47 6.14 -0.83
N THR A 21 4.92 5.68 -1.94
CA THR A 21 3.47 5.73 -2.20
C THR A 21 2.64 5.16 -1.05
N GLY A 22 3.05 4.04 -0.47
CA GLY A 22 2.34 3.44 0.67
C GLY A 22 2.25 4.37 1.87
N ARG A 23 3.35 5.06 2.24
CA ARG A 23 3.36 6.05 3.34
C ARG A 23 2.45 7.24 3.04
N VAL A 24 2.51 7.78 1.83
CA VAL A 24 1.66 8.91 1.41
C VAL A 24 0.17 8.53 1.48
N ILE A 25 -0.19 7.38 0.94
CA ILE A 25 -1.58 6.91 0.92
C ILE A 25 -2.09 6.62 2.33
N VAL A 26 -1.30 5.94 3.18
CA VAL A 26 -1.70 5.66 4.57
C VAL A 26 -1.99 6.94 5.33
N GLY A 27 -1.18 7.99 5.17
CA GLY A 27 -1.46 9.29 5.81
C GLY A 27 -2.80 9.91 5.36
N ILE A 28 -3.18 9.74 4.09
CA ILE A 28 -4.49 10.19 3.59
C ILE A 28 -5.63 9.35 4.19
N VAL A 29 -5.46 8.03 4.22
CA VAL A 29 -6.46 7.09 4.75
C VAL A 29 -6.67 7.33 6.24
N GLU A 30 -5.58 7.44 7.02
CA GLU A 30 -5.62 7.72 8.45
C GLU A 30 -6.36 9.03 8.77
N LYS A 31 -6.02 10.12 8.08
CA LYS A 31 -6.71 11.40 8.25
C LYS A 31 -8.20 11.26 7.98
N LYS A 32 -8.60 10.66 6.87
CA LYS A 32 -10.01 10.53 6.47
C LYS A 32 -10.82 9.60 7.38
N LEU A 33 -10.24 8.48 7.80
CA LEU A 33 -10.90 7.55 8.72
C LEU A 33 -10.91 8.09 10.15
N GLY A 34 -9.87 8.83 10.57
CA GLY A 34 -9.82 9.52 11.86
C GLY A 34 -10.90 10.59 12.00
N GLU A 35 -11.21 11.33 10.93
CA GLU A 35 -12.30 12.31 10.89
C GLU A 35 -13.69 11.67 11.14
N LYS A 36 -13.86 10.41 10.78
CA LYS A 36 -15.11 9.64 10.99
C LYS A 36 -15.28 9.05 12.40
N LYS A 37 -14.33 9.30 13.32
CA LYS A 37 -14.28 8.82 14.73
C LYS A 37 -14.32 7.31 14.96
N SER A 38 -14.78 6.50 14.04
CA SER A 38 -14.69 5.01 14.05
C SER A 38 -15.17 4.44 12.72
N LEU A 39 -14.73 3.21 12.41
CA LEU A 39 -15.39 2.42 11.36
C LEU A 39 -16.86 2.16 11.77
N PRO A 40 -17.78 1.95 10.80
CA PRO A 40 -19.18 1.58 11.10
C PRO A 40 -19.32 0.38 12.04
N THR A 41 -18.31 -0.45 12.14
CA THR A 41 -18.26 -1.65 13.01
C THR A 41 -17.80 -1.38 14.45
N GLY A 42 -17.49 -0.13 14.82
CA GLY A 42 -16.91 0.22 16.13
C GLY A 42 -15.48 -0.32 16.37
N ARG A 43 -14.85 -0.96 15.38
CA ARG A 43 -13.52 -1.55 15.53
C ARG A 43 -12.43 -0.50 15.34
N GLN A 44 -11.44 -0.51 16.22
CA GLN A 44 -10.26 0.35 16.10
C GLN A 44 -9.37 -0.11 14.94
N VAL A 45 -8.89 0.87 14.17
CA VAL A 45 -7.87 0.70 13.12
C VAL A 45 -6.58 1.34 13.59
N LYS A 46 -5.50 0.61 13.50
CA LYS A 46 -4.14 1.13 13.72
C LYS A 46 -3.46 1.36 12.38
N PHE A 47 -2.96 2.56 12.17
CA PHE A 47 -2.19 2.94 10.99
C PHE A 47 -0.71 2.94 11.34
N ILE A 48 0.12 2.42 10.44
CA ILE A 48 1.56 2.30 10.63
C ILE A 48 2.29 2.62 9.34
N THR A 49 3.30 3.46 9.47
CA THR A 49 4.38 3.62 8.49
C THR A 49 5.65 3.10 9.14
N PRO A 50 6.22 1.95 8.71
CA PRO A 50 7.43 1.41 9.31
C PRO A 50 8.56 2.43 9.34
N ASP A 51 9.17 2.63 10.51
CA ASP A 51 10.35 3.48 10.64
C ASP A 51 11.64 2.66 10.41
N THR A 52 11.62 1.91 9.32
CA THR A 52 12.72 1.08 8.83
C THR A 52 12.85 1.26 7.33
N PHE A 53 14.04 1.03 6.79
CA PHE A 53 14.18 0.95 5.33
C PHE A 53 13.31 -0.16 4.75
N MET A 54 12.93 -0.01 3.48
CA MET A 54 11.97 -0.85 2.76
C MET A 54 12.24 -2.36 2.94
N ASN A 55 13.48 -2.79 2.80
CA ASN A 55 13.88 -4.20 2.94
C ASN A 55 13.79 -4.75 4.38
N ASN A 56 13.55 -3.90 5.37
CA ASN A 56 13.38 -4.24 6.79
C ASN A 56 11.95 -4.04 7.31
N SER A 57 10.98 -3.75 6.44
CA SER A 57 9.58 -3.48 6.82
C SER A 57 8.96 -4.61 7.66
N GLY A 58 9.36 -5.85 7.41
CA GLY A 58 8.90 -7.01 8.17
C GLY A 58 9.26 -6.96 9.66
N LYS A 59 10.39 -6.35 10.03
CA LYS A 59 10.81 -6.20 11.43
C LYS A 59 9.85 -5.30 12.22
N ALA A 60 9.28 -4.28 11.57
CA ALA A 60 8.31 -3.39 12.18
C ALA A 60 6.90 -3.99 12.24
N VAL A 61 6.54 -4.82 11.27
CA VAL A 61 5.18 -5.38 11.15
C VAL A 61 5.00 -6.66 11.96
N ALA A 62 5.99 -7.56 11.98
CA ALA A 62 5.85 -8.89 12.62
C ALA A 62 5.48 -8.82 14.12
N PRO A 63 6.00 -7.91 14.95
CA PRO A 63 5.60 -7.84 16.36
C PRO A 63 4.12 -7.52 16.58
N LEU A 64 3.44 -6.97 15.57
CA LEU A 64 2.05 -6.54 15.64
C LEU A 64 1.07 -7.63 15.14
N VAL A 65 1.59 -8.68 14.51
CA VAL A 65 0.82 -9.79 13.93
C VAL A 65 1.16 -11.06 14.68
N LYS A 66 0.42 -11.35 15.76
CA LYS A 66 0.71 -12.45 16.69
C LYS A 66 -0.18 -13.67 16.48
N SER A 67 -1.22 -13.55 15.65
CA SER A 67 -2.21 -14.61 15.43
C SER A 67 -2.66 -14.66 13.97
N LYS A 68 -3.32 -15.75 13.58
CA LYS A 68 -3.99 -15.86 12.27
C LYS A 68 -5.06 -14.78 12.07
N LYS A 69 -5.71 -14.36 13.16
CA LYS A 69 -6.69 -13.27 13.13
C LYS A 69 -6.03 -11.94 12.83
N ASP A 70 -4.88 -11.63 13.45
CA ASP A 70 -4.14 -10.39 13.16
C ASP A 70 -3.65 -10.39 11.71
N LEU A 71 -3.23 -11.55 11.19
CA LEU A 71 -2.82 -11.71 9.80
C LEU A 71 -3.98 -11.44 8.84
N ALA A 72 -5.18 -11.94 9.14
CA ALA A 72 -6.39 -11.69 8.36
C ALA A 72 -6.86 -10.22 8.44
N ASP A 73 -6.52 -9.53 9.53
CA ASP A 73 -6.83 -8.12 9.78
C ASP A 73 -5.74 -7.15 9.27
N LEU A 74 -4.68 -7.68 8.63
CA LEU A 74 -3.57 -6.89 8.08
C LEU A 74 -3.86 -6.48 6.63
N VAL A 75 -3.77 -5.17 6.37
CA VAL A 75 -3.78 -4.58 5.02
C VAL A 75 -2.46 -3.84 4.79
N VAL A 76 -1.73 -4.21 3.74
CA VAL A 76 -0.47 -3.56 3.34
C VAL A 76 -0.69 -2.75 2.07
N ILE A 77 -0.38 -1.45 2.12
CA ILE A 77 -0.49 -0.50 1.01
C ILE A 77 0.91 -0.20 0.48
N TYR A 78 1.12 -0.33 -0.82
CA TYR A 78 2.43 -0.13 -1.45
C TYR A 78 2.34 0.21 -2.94
N ASP A 79 3.45 0.69 -3.48
CA ASP A 79 3.62 1.02 -4.89
C ASP A 79 3.70 -0.22 -5.78
N ASP A 80 3.11 -0.12 -6.96
CA ASP A 80 3.16 -1.17 -7.96
C ASP A 80 3.51 -0.62 -9.35
N VAL A 81 4.64 -1.07 -9.87
CA VAL A 81 5.15 -0.67 -11.19
C VAL A 81 4.38 -1.29 -12.35
N ASP A 82 3.65 -2.38 -12.11
CA ASP A 82 2.85 -3.06 -13.12
C ASP A 82 1.46 -2.44 -13.29
N LEU A 83 1.12 -1.45 -12.46
CA LEU A 83 -0.13 -0.70 -12.55
C LEU A 83 0.13 0.76 -12.96
N PRO A 84 -0.71 1.33 -13.84
CA PRO A 84 -0.62 2.74 -14.19
C PRO A 84 -1.03 3.63 -13.02
N LEU A 85 -0.41 4.81 -12.92
CA LEU A 85 -0.74 5.82 -11.92
C LEU A 85 -2.24 6.21 -12.01
N GLY A 86 -2.93 6.13 -10.90
CA GLY A 86 -4.37 6.36 -10.80
C GLY A 86 -5.17 5.08 -10.68
N LYS A 87 -4.56 3.92 -10.82
CA LYS A 87 -5.20 2.62 -10.62
C LYS A 87 -4.76 1.98 -9.33
N ILE A 88 -5.65 1.20 -8.74
CA ILE A 88 -5.35 0.32 -7.60
C ILE A 88 -5.72 -1.12 -7.95
N LYS A 89 -5.17 -2.06 -7.19
CA LYS A 89 -5.60 -3.45 -7.23
C LYS A 89 -5.50 -4.06 -5.84
N ILE A 90 -6.57 -4.68 -5.37
CA ILE A 90 -6.60 -5.43 -4.12
C ILE A 90 -6.21 -6.87 -4.42
N SER A 91 -5.34 -7.44 -3.60
CA SER A 91 -4.86 -8.82 -3.73
C SER A 91 -4.75 -9.48 -2.38
N PHE A 92 -5.00 -10.78 -2.34
CA PHE A 92 -4.85 -11.63 -1.16
C PHE A 92 -4.01 -12.85 -1.52
N ASN A 93 -3.19 -13.35 -0.58
CA ASN A 93 -2.39 -14.56 -0.73
C ASN A 93 -1.58 -14.60 -2.04
N ARG A 94 -0.67 -13.64 -2.23
CA ARG A 94 0.16 -13.51 -3.44
C ARG A 94 1.64 -13.40 -3.09
N SER A 95 2.51 -13.74 -4.02
CA SER A 95 3.96 -13.44 -3.92
C SER A 95 4.22 -11.93 -3.91
N SER A 96 5.42 -11.51 -3.52
CA SER A 96 5.80 -10.09 -3.44
C SER A 96 5.83 -9.36 -4.79
N GLY A 97 5.88 -10.08 -5.89
CA GLY A 97 6.08 -9.50 -7.21
C GLY A 97 7.40 -8.72 -7.36
N GLY A 98 8.41 -9.07 -6.55
CA GLY A 98 9.70 -8.39 -6.51
C GLY A 98 9.75 -7.16 -5.59
N HIS A 99 8.65 -6.77 -4.95
CA HIS A 99 8.63 -5.62 -4.05
C HIS A 99 9.32 -5.96 -2.71
N ASN A 100 10.46 -5.33 -2.43
CA ASN A 100 11.32 -5.66 -1.29
C ASN A 100 10.64 -5.53 0.08
N GLY A 101 9.79 -4.53 0.28
CA GLY A 101 9.06 -4.33 1.54
C GLY A 101 8.03 -5.44 1.77
N VAL A 102 7.28 -5.82 0.75
CA VAL A 102 6.33 -6.94 0.81
C VAL A 102 7.06 -8.25 1.04
N GLN A 103 8.21 -8.48 0.38
CA GLN A 103 9.03 -9.66 0.58
C GLN A 103 9.56 -9.75 2.01
N SER A 104 9.95 -8.61 2.59
CA SER A 104 10.38 -8.52 3.99
C SER A 104 9.26 -8.93 4.95
N ILE A 105 8.03 -8.47 4.72
CA ILE A 105 6.87 -8.83 5.53
C ILE A 105 6.56 -10.33 5.39
N ILE A 106 6.52 -10.87 4.17
CA ILE A 106 6.27 -12.30 3.92
C ILE A 106 7.29 -13.17 4.67
N ARG A 107 8.57 -12.82 4.62
CA ARG A 107 9.63 -13.56 5.33
C ARG A 107 9.46 -13.50 6.84
N ALA A 108 9.17 -12.31 7.38
CA ALA A 108 9.03 -12.10 8.82
C ALA A 108 7.79 -12.78 9.39
N LEU A 109 6.68 -12.79 8.68
CA LEU A 109 5.42 -13.45 9.06
C LEU A 109 5.37 -14.93 8.68
N LYS A 110 6.31 -15.40 7.86
CA LYS A 110 6.30 -16.75 7.26
C LYS A 110 4.98 -17.09 6.57
N SER A 111 4.31 -16.06 6.03
CA SER A 111 3.01 -16.15 5.37
C SER A 111 2.82 -15.04 4.36
N GLN A 112 2.05 -15.31 3.33
CA GLN A 112 1.58 -14.31 2.36
C GLN A 112 0.06 -14.10 2.41
N GLU A 113 -0.63 -14.70 3.38
CA GLU A 113 -2.08 -14.69 3.55
C GLU A 113 -2.58 -13.39 4.22
N PHE A 114 -2.20 -12.25 3.67
CA PHE A 114 -2.68 -10.94 4.09
C PHE A 114 -3.15 -10.12 2.89
N LEU A 115 -3.99 -9.13 3.17
CA LEU A 115 -4.52 -8.23 2.14
C LEU A 115 -3.50 -7.17 1.74
N ARG A 116 -3.54 -6.83 0.45
CA ARG A 116 -2.68 -5.82 -0.15
C ARG A 116 -3.50 -4.88 -1.01
N VAL A 117 -3.25 -3.60 -0.84
CA VAL A 117 -3.72 -2.56 -1.76
C VAL A 117 -2.51 -2.10 -2.56
N ARG A 118 -2.46 -2.51 -3.81
CA ARG A 118 -1.41 -2.20 -4.77
C ARG A 118 -1.77 -0.89 -5.46
N VAL A 119 -0.93 0.10 -5.38
CA VAL A 119 -1.16 1.44 -5.93
C VAL A 119 -0.25 1.66 -7.13
N GLY A 120 -0.83 1.86 -8.29
CA GLY A 120 -0.10 2.08 -9.53
C GLY A 120 0.71 3.37 -9.51
N ILE A 121 1.95 3.28 -10.00
CA ILE A 121 2.90 4.41 -10.06
C ILE A 121 3.49 4.65 -11.44
N SER A 122 3.28 3.75 -12.39
CA SER A 122 3.86 3.85 -13.73
C SER A 122 3.09 4.80 -14.64
N PRO A 123 3.75 5.49 -15.57
CA PRO A 123 3.06 6.16 -16.66
C PRO A 123 2.21 5.15 -17.45
N ALA A 124 1.10 5.60 -17.99
CA ALA A 124 0.26 4.78 -18.85
C ALA A 124 0.60 5.00 -20.32
N THR A 125 0.52 3.95 -21.14
CA THR A 125 0.47 4.05 -22.61
C THR A 125 -0.89 4.61 -23.03
N SER A 126 -1.04 4.93 -24.31
CA SER A 126 -2.33 5.33 -24.90
C SER A 126 -3.43 4.26 -24.73
N LYS A 127 -3.03 2.99 -24.59
CA LYS A 127 -3.92 1.85 -24.32
C LYS A 127 -4.18 1.60 -22.83
N GLY A 128 -3.72 2.49 -21.93
CA GLY A 128 -3.92 2.35 -20.48
C GLY A 128 -3.04 1.29 -19.80
N VAL A 129 -2.02 0.77 -20.47
CA VAL A 129 -1.07 -0.21 -19.92
C VAL A 129 0.08 0.50 -19.23
N ALA A 130 0.55 -0.02 -18.09
CA ALA A 130 1.70 0.53 -17.38
C ALA A 130 3.00 0.46 -18.22
N LYS A 131 3.67 1.60 -18.36
CA LYS A 131 4.98 1.69 -19.00
C LYS A 131 6.06 1.73 -17.92
N LYS A 132 6.52 0.55 -17.51
CA LYS A 132 7.58 0.44 -16.49
C LYS A 132 8.99 0.50 -17.09
N PRO A 133 9.98 1.00 -16.32
CA PRO A 133 11.38 0.97 -16.73
C PRO A 133 11.89 -0.46 -16.93
N LYS A 134 12.85 -0.61 -17.84
CA LYS A 134 13.54 -1.88 -18.08
C LYS A 134 14.94 -1.85 -17.45
N GLY A 135 15.31 -2.93 -16.79
CA GLY A 135 16.60 -3.09 -16.12
C GLY A 135 16.60 -2.53 -14.69
N GLU A 136 17.49 -3.10 -13.88
CA GLU A 136 17.56 -2.87 -12.43
C GLU A 136 17.86 -1.41 -12.07
N LYS A 137 18.88 -0.83 -12.70
CA LYS A 137 19.30 0.56 -12.46
C LYS A 137 18.20 1.57 -12.83
N ALA A 138 17.53 1.37 -13.97
CA ALA A 138 16.44 2.23 -14.40
C ALA A 138 15.22 2.10 -13.47
N MET A 139 14.93 0.89 -12.99
CA MET A 139 13.88 0.62 -12.03
C MET A 139 14.15 1.31 -10.69
N LEU A 140 15.38 1.18 -10.16
CA LEU A 140 15.76 1.82 -8.90
C LEU A 140 15.65 3.35 -9.00
N ASN A 141 16.18 3.94 -10.05
CA ASN A 141 16.09 5.39 -10.30
C ASN A 141 14.62 5.87 -10.39
N PHE A 142 13.77 5.08 -11.02
CA PHE A 142 12.34 5.36 -11.11
C PHE A 142 11.65 5.33 -9.75
N LEU A 143 11.88 4.28 -8.97
CA LEU A 143 11.31 4.10 -7.64
C LEU A 143 11.74 5.21 -6.66
N LEU A 144 13.02 5.58 -6.68
CA LEU A 144 13.57 6.65 -5.84
C LEU A 144 13.32 8.07 -6.40
N GLY A 145 12.85 8.16 -7.62
CA GLY A 145 12.44 9.42 -8.24
C GLY A 145 11.17 9.98 -7.59
N LYS A 146 11.13 11.30 -7.39
CA LYS A 146 9.97 11.99 -6.82
C LYS A 146 8.85 12.13 -7.86
N PHE A 147 7.63 12.06 -7.40
CA PHE A 147 6.47 12.43 -8.19
C PHE A 147 6.50 13.91 -8.58
N LYS A 148 6.09 14.20 -9.79
CA LYS A 148 5.80 15.57 -10.24
C LYS A 148 4.48 16.07 -9.62
N LYS A 149 4.30 17.38 -9.55
CA LYS A 149 3.09 18.00 -8.95
C LYS A 149 1.76 17.44 -9.51
N PRO A 150 1.57 17.27 -10.84
CA PRO A 150 0.34 16.66 -11.37
C PRO A 150 0.16 15.19 -10.97
N GLU A 151 1.27 14.43 -10.82
CA GLU A 151 1.24 13.05 -10.38
C GLU A 151 0.81 12.95 -8.90
N LEU A 152 1.29 13.87 -8.05
CA LEU A 152 0.88 13.95 -6.64
C LEU A 152 -0.61 14.27 -6.49
N GLU A 153 -1.15 15.16 -7.30
CA GLU A 153 -2.59 15.45 -7.30
C GLU A 153 -3.41 14.22 -7.70
N LYS A 154 -2.92 13.45 -8.67
CA LYS A 154 -3.54 12.18 -9.05
C LYS A 154 -3.45 11.15 -7.93
N LEU A 155 -2.31 11.07 -7.24
CA LEU A 155 -2.12 10.19 -6.10
C LEU A 155 -3.06 10.53 -4.92
N LYS A 156 -3.31 11.81 -4.66
CA LYS A 156 -4.29 12.25 -3.66
C LYS A 156 -5.71 11.77 -3.99
N LYS A 157 -6.10 11.77 -5.27
CA LYS A 157 -7.40 11.21 -5.70
C LYS A 157 -7.44 9.70 -5.46
N VAL A 158 -6.35 8.99 -5.76
CA VAL A 158 -6.21 7.56 -5.46
C VAL A 158 -6.36 7.30 -3.95
N GLY A 159 -5.82 8.17 -3.10
CA GLY A 159 -5.97 8.08 -1.66
C GLY A 159 -7.43 8.05 -1.19
N LYS A 160 -8.35 8.75 -1.87
CA LYS A 160 -9.80 8.66 -1.60
C LYS A 160 -10.33 7.27 -1.93
N THR A 161 -10.02 6.75 -3.11
CA THR A 161 -10.44 5.41 -3.53
C THR A 161 -9.89 4.33 -2.61
N VAL A 162 -8.63 4.46 -2.17
CA VAL A 162 -8.02 3.52 -1.20
C VAL A 162 -8.72 3.62 0.16
N THR A 163 -9.14 4.80 0.59
CA THR A 163 -9.90 4.96 1.84
C THR A 163 -11.22 4.17 1.78
N GLU A 164 -11.97 4.34 0.71
CA GLU A 164 -13.24 3.62 0.47
C GLU A 164 -13.02 2.10 0.40
N ALA A 165 -11.94 1.66 -0.28
CA ALA A 165 -11.57 0.26 -0.36
C ALA A 165 -11.23 -0.33 1.02
N VAL A 166 -10.46 0.38 1.84
CA VAL A 166 -10.13 -0.04 3.22
C VAL A 166 -11.37 -0.08 4.10
N GLU A 167 -12.26 0.89 3.99
CA GLU A 167 -13.56 0.87 4.68
C GLU A 167 -14.37 -0.38 4.29
N THR A 168 -14.50 -0.66 2.99
CA THR A 168 -15.24 -1.83 2.49
C THR A 168 -14.62 -3.14 2.99
N ILE A 169 -13.28 -3.25 2.97
CA ILE A 169 -12.56 -4.43 3.51
C ILE A 169 -12.94 -4.67 4.98
N PHE A 170 -13.05 -3.62 5.76
CA PHE A 170 -13.22 -3.75 7.21
C PHE A 170 -14.68 -3.77 7.68
N SER A 171 -15.60 -3.15 6.94
CA SER A 171 -17.02 -3.10 7.27
C SER A 171 -17.84 -4.20 6.61
N GLU A 172 -17.43 -4.63 5.43
CA GLU A 172 -18.12 -5.66 4.67
C GLU A 172 -17.24 -6.92 4.51
N SER A 173 -16.48 -7.01 3.40
CA SER A 173 -15.56 -8.13 3.14
C SER A 173 -14.46 -7.76 2.13
N LYS A 174 -13.39 -8.58 2.11
CA LYS A 174 -12.33 -8.48 1.10
C LYS A 174 -12.83 -8.80 -0.30
N GLU A 175 -13.76 -9.76 -0.43
CA GLU A 175 -14.37 -10.17 -1.69
C GLU A 175 -15.15 -9.02 -2.31
N LYS A 176 -15.95 -8.32 -1.50
CA LYS A 176 -16.70 -7.13 -1.92
C LYS A 176 -15.77 -6.02 -2.38
N ALA A 177 -14.73 -5.74 -1.60
CA ALA A 177 -13.74 -4.72 -1.96
C ALA A 177 -13.00 -5.08 -3.26
N MET A 178 -12.59 -6.34 -3.43
CA MET A 178 -11.95 -6.81 -4.66
C MET A 178 -12.90 -6.69 -5.88
N SER A 179 -14.19 -6.94 -5.71
CA SER A 179 -15.19 -6.80 -6.78
C SER A 179 -15.40 -5.33 -7.20
N LEU A 180 -15.35 -4.40 -6.25
CA LEU A 180 -15.63 -2.98 -6.51
C LEU A 180 -14.42 -2.20 -7.04
N TYR A 181 -13.20 -2.58 -6.63
CA TYR A 181 -12.02 -1.74 -6.86
C TYR A 181 -10.94 -2.39 -7.75
N ASN A 182 -11.09 -3.65 -8.21
CA ASN A 182 -10.20 -4.31 -9.17
C ASN A 182 -10.68 -4.08 -10.65
#